data_8e94d328804b578ea13ded136383d482
#
_entry.id   8e94d328804b578ea13ded136383d482
#
_cell.length_a   1.000
_cell.length_b   1.000
_cell.length_c   1.000
_cell.angle_alpha   90.00
_cell.angle_beta   90.00
_cell.angle_gamma   90.00
#
_symmetry.space_group_name_H-M   'P 1'
#
loop_
_entity.id
_entity.type
_entity.pdbx_description
1 polymer ?
#
loop_
_entity_poly.entity_id
_entity_poly.type
_entity_poly.pdbx_seq_one_letter_code
_entity_poly.pdbx_strand_id
1 'polypeptide(L)'
;MPLASYEELRKVDIKKYCKKRDGLDYLNWATCINLLRMHGADKVYWEPVPDPATGSSLRKTDVEFSDKNGNKNRCYETLIKVVIDDNTYFMQTPVMNGSNPVKDNSMTQQRVWNSMCRAFVKCVAIHTGLGFDLWLKEENHNEPFIPETLKKRASAAKIKTIKQICTSHGVDGDAWVAVNGKTWEELTEEEAAMMLNALKQKYGDE
;
A
#
# COMPACT_ATOMS: atom_id res chain seq x y z
N MET A 1 -19.79 -10.75 -18.57
CA MET A 1 -18.46 -10.25 -19.00
C MET A 1 -17.44 -10.84 -18.05
N PRO A 2 -16.25 -11.23 -18.49
CA PRO A 2 -15.21 -11.70 -17.59
C PRO A 2 -14.74 -10.56 -16.66
N LEU A 3 -14.10 -10.93 -15.54
CA LEU A 3 -13.48 -9.98 -14.65
C LEU A 3 -12.49 -9.09 -15.41
N ALA A 4 -12.53 -7.79 -15.16
CA ALA A 4 -11.60 -6.83 -15.72
C ALA A 4 -10.15 -7.21 -15.39
N SER A 5 -9.21 -6.81 -16.25
CA SER A 5 -7.79 -7.12 -16.08
C SER A 5 -7.21 -6.47 -14.82
N TYR A 6 -6.05 -6.97 -14.36
CA TYR A 6 -5.31 -6.42 -13.23
C TYR A 6 -5.05 -4.91 -13.39
N GLU A 7 -4.64 -4.48 -14.58
CA GLU A 7 -4.32 -3.08 -14.86
C GLU A 7 -5.56 -2.19 -14.85
N GLU A 8 -6.70 -2.69 -15.30
CA GLU A 8 -7.97 -1.96 -15.24
C GLU A 8 -8.48 -1.84 -13.82
N LEU A 9 -8.47 -2.92 -13.04
CA LEU A 9 -8.90 -2.93 -11.65
C LEU A 9 -7.99 -2.06 -10.76
N ARG A 10 -6.70 -2.01 -11.03
CA ARG A 10 -5.77 -1.15 -10.30
C ARG A 10 -6.06 0.35 -10.50
N LYS A 11 -6.62 0.72 -11.65
CA LYS A 11 -6.99 2.13 -11.97
C LYS A 11 -8.31 2.56 -11.32
N VAL A 12 -9.06 1.63 -10.73
CA VAL A 12 -10.35 1.97 -10.10
C VAL A 12 -10.11 2.91 -8.93
N ASP A 13 -10.75 4.08 -8.96
CA ASP A 13 -10.71 5.01 -7.84
C ASP A 13 -11.55 4.48 -6.67
N ILE A 14 -10.86 3.81 -5.75
CA ILE A 14 -11.48 3.23 -4.56
C ILE A 14 -11.58 4.22 -3.39
N LYS A 15 -10.93 5.39 -3.45
CA LYS A 15 -10.91 6.37 -2.34
C LYS A 15 -12.31 6.78 -1.91
N LYS A 16 -13.23 6.99 -2.85
CA LYS A 16 -14.63 7.32 -2.59
C LYS A 16 -15.41 6.25 -1.82
N TYR A 17 -14.89 5.02 -1.79
CA TYR A 17 -15.49 3.89 -1.08
C TYR A 17 -14.80 3.58 0.24
N CYS A 18 -13.65 4.22 0.51
CA CYS A 18 -12.91 4.02 1.73
C CYS A 18 -13.47 4.87 2.88
N LYS A 19 -13.36 4.32 4.09
CA LYS A 19 -13.59 5.08 5.34
C LYS A 19 -12.25 5.33 6.01
N LYS A 20 -12.12 6.45 6.70
CA LYS A 20 -10.95 6.69 7.56
C LYS A 20 -11.07 5.86 8.84
N ARG A 21 -10.02 5.14 9.17
CA ARG A 21 -9.87 4.42 10.44
C ARG A 21 -8.44 4.60 10.92
N ASP A 22 -8.27 5.20 12.09
CA ASP A 22 -6.96 5.50 12.67
C ASP A 22 -6.02 6.28 11.70
N GLY A 23 -6.61 7.21 10.93
CA GLY A 23 -5.88 8.02 9.92
C GLY A 23 -5.64 7.32 8.57
N LEU A 24 -5.88 6.02 8.46
CA LEU A 24 -5.67 5.24 7.25
C LEU A 24 -6.98 5.07 6.45
N ASP A 25 -6.83 4.92 5.14
CA ASP A 25 -7.94 4.57 4.25
C ASP A 25 -8.26 3.08 4.42
N TYR A 26 -9.51 2.79 4.75
CA TYR A 26 -9.99 1.43 4.99
C TYR A 26 -11.08 1.05 3.97
N LEU A 27 -10.80 0.06 3.13
CA LEU A 27 -11.77 -0.55 2.24
C LEU A 27 -12.47 -1.71 2.96
N ASN A 28 -13.79 -1.63 3.10
CA ASN A 28 -14.58 -2.69 3.71
C ASN A 28 -14.64 -3.93 2.78
N TRP A 29 -14.57 -5.13 3.36
CA TRP A 29 -14.62 -6.39 2.61
C TRP A 29 -15.88 -6.54 1.74
N ALA A 30 -17.05 -6.12 2.24
CA ALA A 30 -18.30 -6.19 1.48
C ALA A 30 -18.29 -5.24 0.28
N THR A 31 -17.74 -4.04 0.46
CA THR A 31 -17.54 -3.08 -0.63
C THR A 31 -16.55 -3.63 -1.66
N CYS A 32 -15.49 -4.30 -1.20
CA CYS A 32 -14.52 -4.96 -2.08
C CYS A 32 -15.19 -6.04 -2.96
N ILE A 33 -16.03 -6.90 -2.39
CA ILE A 33 -16.83 -7.88 -3.15
C ILE A 33 -17.72 -7.18 -4.17
N ASN A 34 -18.42 -6.13 -3.75
CA ASN A 34 -19.32 -5.41 -4.65
C ASN A 34 -18.57 -4.78 -5.83
N LEU A 35 -17.40 -4.19 -5.57
CA LEU A 35 -16.56 -3.63 -6.63
C LEU A 35 -16.08 -4.70 -7.63
N LEU A 36 -15.63 -5.86 -7.16
CA LEU A 36 -15.25 -6.96 -8.06
C LEU A 36 -16.42 -7.39 -8.94
N ARG A 37 -17.62 -7.51 -8.37
CA ARG A 37 -18.84 -7.86 -9.14
C ARG A 37 -19.21 -6.78 -10.15
N MET A 38 -19.09 -5.51 -9.80
CA MET A 38 -19.32 -4.39 -10.72
C MET A 38 -18.34 -4.40 -11.90
N HIS A 39 -17.16 -4.98 -11.72
CA HIS A 39 -16.12 -5.10 -12.74
C HIS A 39 -16.04 -6.49 -13.38
N GLY A 40 -17.11 -7.27 -13.32
CA GLY A 40 -17.30 -8.48 -14.11
C GLY A 40 -17.08 -9.81 -13.40
N ALA A 41 -16.70 -9.82 -12.12
CA ALA A 41 -16.62 -11.07 -11.36
C ALA A 41 -18.03 -11.67 -11.15
N ASP A 42 -18.21 -12.91 -11.53
CA ASP A 42 -19.47 -13.65 -11.32
C ASP A 42 -19.52 -14.28 -9.92
N LYS A 43 -18.40 -14.83 -9.45
CA LYS A 43 -18.30 -15.54 -8.19
C LYS A 43 -17.21 -14.95 -7.31
N VAL A 44 -17.60 -14.34 -6.17
CA VAL A 44 -16.64 -13.81 -5.19
C VAL A 44 -17.09 -14.19 -3.79
N TYR A 45 -16.27 -14.95 -3.08
CA TYR A 45 -16.46 -15.24 -1.66
C TYR A 45 -15.14 -15.60 -0.99
N TRP A 46 -15.16 -15.63 0.33
CA TRP A 46 -14.07 -16.14 1.13
C TRP A 46 -14.61 -16.93 2.33
N GLU A 47 -13.80 -17.83 2.84
CA GLU A 47 -14.11 -18.65 3.99
C GLU A 47 -12.87 -18.87 4.86
N PRO A 48 -13.03 -19.00 6.19
CA PRO A 48 -11.92 -19.38 7.05
C PRO A 48 -11.45 -20.79 6.70
N VAL A 49 -10.13 -21.01 6.78
CA VAL A 49 -9.54 -22.34 6.77
C VAL A 49 -9.18 -22.71 8.20
N PRO A 50 -9.98 -23.58 8.85
CA PRO A 50 -9.74 -23.95 10.24
C PRO A 50 -8.38 -24.60 10.44
N ASP A 51 -7.83 -24.42 11.63
CA ASP A 51 -6.68 -25.17 12.08
C ASP A 51 -7.09 -26.66 12.23
N PRO A 52 -6.42 -27.59 11.55
CA PRO A 52 -6.78 -29.00 11.61
C PRO A 52 -6.73 -29.61 13.02
N ALA A 53 -5.88 -29.09 13.90
CA ALA A 53 -5.72 -29.59 15.25
C ALA A 53 -6.84 -29.12 16.20
N THR A 54 -7.38 -27.93 15.98
CA THR A 54 -8.33 -27.30 16.92
C THR A 54 -9.70 -27.04 16.34
N GLY A 55 -9.86 -27.09 15.02
CA GLY A 55 -11.07 -26.68 14.31
C GLY A 55 -11.34 -25.16 14.38
N SER A 56 -10.43 -24.39 14.96
CA SER A 56 -10.56 -22.94 15.14
C SER A 56 -10.06 -22.17 13.93
N SER A 57 -10.69 -21.03 13.64
CA SER A 57 -10.16 -20.07 12.66
C SER A 57 -8.87 -19.38 13.14
N LEU A 58 -8.57 -19.45 14.44
CA LEU A 58 -7.36 -18.95 15.02
C LEU A 58 -6.29 -20.04 15.00
N ARG A 59 -5.17 -19.75 14.38
CA ARG A 59 -3.97 -20.58 14.37
C ARG A 59 -2.96 -19.99 15.35
N LYS A 60 -2.40 -20.82 16.18
CA LYS A 60 -1.35 -20.48 17.13
C LYS A 60 -0.07 -21.17 16.66
N THR A 61 0.98 -20.41 16.43
CA THR A 61 2.28 -20.99 16.11
C THR A 61 2.98 -21.42 17.41
N ASP A 62 3.81 -22.47 17.35
CA ASP A 62 4.64 -22.90 18.47
C ASP A 62 5.86 -22.00 18.68
N VAL A 63 6.05 -21.03 17.81
CA VAL A 63 7.18 -20.09 17.88
C VAL A 63 6.87 -19.02 18.94
N GLU A 64 7.72 -18.96 19.95
CA GLU A 64 7.69 -17.90 20.97
C GLU A 64 8.71 -16.82 20.63
N PHE A 65 8.31 -15.57 20.79
CA PHE A 65 9.19 -14.41 20.70
C PHE A 65 9.29 -13.73 22.05
N SER A 66 10.48 -13.31 22.43
CA SER A 66 10.67 -12.49 23.62
C SER A 66 10.74 -11.02 23.25
N ASP A 67 10.00 -10.18 23.98
CA ASP A 67 10.12 -8.72 23.85
C ASP A 67 11.36 -8.21 24.63
N LYS A 68 11.63 -6.91 24.54
CA LYS A 68 12.77 -6.27 25.23
C LYS A 68 12.75 -6.44 26.75
N ASN A 69 11.59 -6.76 27.32
CA ASN A 69 11.38 -6.94 28.77
C ASN A 69 11.39 -8.42 29.16
N GLY A 70 11.69 -9.34 28.23
CA GLY A 70 11.71 -10.78 28.46
C GLY A 70 10.32 -11.43 28.48
N ASN A 71 9.24 -10.71 28.15
CA ASN A 71 7.92 -11.30 28.05
C ASN A 71 7.83 -12.19 26.81
N LYS A 72 7.30 -13.37 26.98
CA LYS A 72 7.08 -14.31 25.88
C LYS A 72 5.78 -13.98 25.18
N ASN A 73 5.83 -13.92 23.86
CA ASN A 73 4.67 -13.75 22.99
C ASN A 73 4.66 -14.86 21.95
N ARG A 74 3.49 -15.24 21.49
CA ARG A 74 3.30 -16.22 20.42
C ARG A 74 2.72 -15.54 19.21
N CYS A 75 2.97 -16.10 18.02
CA CYS A 75 2.28 -15.67 16.83
C CYS A 75 0.88 -16.27 16.77
N TYR A 76 -0.09 -15.41 16.51
CA TYR A 76 -1.46 -15.78 16.23
C TYR A 76 -1.79 -15.35 14.81
N GLU A 77 -2.32 -16.28 14.05
CA GLU A 77 -2.54 -16.10 12.62
C GLU A 77 -3.94 -16.56 12.21
N THR A 78 -4.39 -16.08 11.08
CA THR A 78 -5.57 -16.59 10.40
C THR A 78 -5.20 -17.03 9.00
N LEU A 79 -5.87 -18.06 8.49
CA LEU A 79 -5.79 -18.47 7.10
C LEU A 79 -7.19 -18.44 6.50
N ILE A 80 -7.32 -17.80 5.35
CA ILE A 80 -8.56 -17.81 4.57
C ILE A 80 -8.34 -18.38 3.18
N LYS A 81 -9.39 -18.96 2.63
CA LYS A 81 -9.52 -19.29 1.22
C LYS A 81 -10.36 -18.22 0.56
N VAL A 82 -9.91 -17.72 -0.56
CA VAL A 82 -10.59 -16.70 -1.38
C VAL A 82 -10.87 -17.29 -2.75
N VAL A 83 -12.09 -17.18 -3.21
CA VAL A 83 -12.49 -17.62 -4.55
C VAL A 83 -12.96 -16.41 -5.33
N ILE A 84 -12.38 -16.22 -6.51
CA ILE A 84 -12.78 -15.20 -7.48
C ILE A 84 -12.92 -15.93 -8.83
N ASP A 85 -14.16 -16.08 -9.28
CA ASP A 85 -14.53 -16.87 -10.45
C ASP A 85 -13.96 -18.30 -10.36
N ASP A 86 -13.11 -18.72 -11.28
CA ASP A 86 -12.49 -20.05 -11.31
C ASP A 86 -11.17 -20.12 -10.50
N ASN A 87 -10.72 -18.99 -9.96
CA ASN A 87 -9.44 -18.92 -9.24
C ASN A 87 -9.64 -19.06 -7.74
N THR A 88 -8.77 -19.84 -7.13
CA THR A 88 -8.71 -20.04 -5.66
C THR A 88 -7.37 -19.60 -5.13
N TYR A 89 -7.40 -18.75 -4.10
CA TYR A 89 -6.24 -18.21 -3.42
C TYR A 89 -6.30 -18.50 -1.93
N PHE A 90 -5.13 -18.51 -1.29
CA PHE A 90 -5.01 -18.63 0.17
C PHE A 90 -4.22 -17.44 0.69
N MET A 91 -4.67 -16.87 1.80
CA MET A 91 -4.00 -15.75 2.44
C MET A 91 -3.89 -15.99 3.94
N GLN A 92 -2.67 -16.07 4.42
CA GLN A 92 -2.34 -16.13 5.84
C GLN A 92 -1.95 -14.73 6.32
N THR A 93 -2.45 -14.33 7.49
CA THR A 93 -2.14 -13.02 8.07
C THR A 93 -2.04 -13.11 9.58
N PRO A 94 -1.16 -12.31 10.23
CA PRO A 94 -1.14 -12.21 11.67
C PRO A 94 -2.42 -11.57 12.20
N VAL A 95 -2.82 -11.94 13.41
CA VAL A 95 -3.88 -11.23 14.12
C VAL A 95 -3.29 -9.97 14.75
N MET A 96 -3.90 -8.82 14.45
CA MET A 96 -3.37 -7.52 14.82
C MET A 96 -4.18 -6.87 15.94
N ASN A 97 -3.49 -6.10 16.78
CA ASN A 97 -4.04 -5.14 17.73
C ASN A 97 -3.53 -3.73 17.34
N GLY A 98 -4.33 -3.00 16.57
CA GLY A 98 -3.86 -1.78 15.90
C GLY A 98 -2.79 -2.12 14.86
N SER A 99 -1.65 -1.46 14.91
CA SER A 99 -0.48 -1.69 14.05
C SER A 99 0.46 -2.79 14.54
N ASN A 100 0.22 -3.36 15.74
CA ASN A 100 1.08 -4.38 16.34
C ASN A 100 0.42 -5.76 16.31
N PRO A 101 1.21 -6.84 16.24
CA PRO A 101 0.69 -8.19 16.46
C PRO A 101 0.01 -8.30 17.84
N VAL A 102 -1.06 -9.10 17.90
CA VAL A 102 -1.79 -9.33 19.14
C VAL A 102 -0.91 -10.10 20.15
N LYS A 103 -1.07 -9.77 21.42
CA LYS A 103 -0.50 -10.55 22.54
C LYS A 103 -1.56 -11.45 23.15
N ASP A 104 -1.14 -12.46 23.91
CA ASP A 104 -2.03 -13.44 24.56
C ASP A 104 -3.18 -12.75 25.33
N ASN A 105 -2.84 -11.73 26.12
CA ASN A 105 -3.78 -10.98 26.96
C ASN A 105 -4.65 -9.97 26.20
N SER A 106 -4.41 -9.79 24.92
CA SER A 106 -5.14 -8.83 24.07
C SER A 106 -5.93 -9.52 22.95
N MET A 107 -5.95 -10.86 22.92
CA MET A 107 -6.72 -11.62 21.94
C MET A 107 -8.22 -11.46 22.14
N THR A 108 -8.96 -11.24 21.05
CA THR A 108 -10.42 -11.24 21.02
C THR A 108 -10.92 -11.86 19.72
N GLN A 109 -12.12 -12.46 19.77
CA GLN A 109 -12.78 -12.98 18.55
C GLN A 109 -12.95 -11.91 17.47
N GLN A 110 -13.24 -10.67 17.88
CA GLN A 110 -13.38 -9.54 16.96
C GLN A 110 -12.08 -9.24 16.21
N ARG A 111 -10.92 -9.38 16.86
CA ARG A 111 -9.61 -9.21 16.20
C ARG A 111 -9.31 -10.32 15.22
N VAL A 112 -9.68 -11.55 15.55
CA VAL A 112 -9.58 -12.70 14.63
C VAL A 112 -10.43 -12.45 13.38
N TRP A 113 -11.69 -12.05 13.56
CA TRP A 113 -12.58 -11.71 12.45
C TRP A 113 -12.04 -10.56 11.58
N ASN A 114 -11.60 -9.49 12.23
CA ASN A 114 -11.03 -8.33 11.51
C ASN A 114 -9.77 -8.70 10.71
N SER A 115 -8.94 -9.62 11.24
CA SER A 115 -7.77 -10.14 10.54
C SER A 115 -8.17 -10.87 9.26
N MET A 116 -9.19 -11.74 9.33
CA MET A 116 -9.69 -12.46 8.14
C MET A 116 -10.28 -11.50 7.09
N CYS A 117 -11.06 -10.50 7.52
CA CYS A 117 -11.59 -9.47 6.62
C CYS A 117 -10.46 -8.68 5.91
N ARG A 118 -9.39 -8.35 6.65
CA ARG A 118 -8.21 -7.67 6.12
C ARG A 118 -7.42 -8.56 5.17
N ALA A 119 -7.27 -9.85 5.53
CA ALA A 119 -6.64 -10.85 4.67
C ALA A 119 -7.36 -10.95 3.32
N PHE A 120 -8.70 -10.96 3.32
CA PHE A 120 -9.48 -10.97 2.09
C PHE A 120 -9.18 -9.75 1.20
N VAL A 121 -9.27 -8.54 1.74
CA VAL A 121 -9.02 -7.31 0.95
C VAL A 121 -7.58 -7.28 0.43
N LYS A 122 -6.59 -7.71 1.23
CA LYS A 122 -5.19 -7.81 0.83
C LYS A 122 -5.00 -8.86 -0.27
N CYS A 123 -5.64 -10.02 -0.14
CA CYS A 123 -5.61 -11.07 -1.16
C CYS A 123 -6.16 -10.58 -2.50
N VAL A 124 -7.32 -9.91 -2.49
CA VAL A 124 -7.91 -9.28 -3.68
C VAL A 124 -6.94 -8.29 -4.30
N ALA A 125 -6.35 -7.41 -3.51
CA ALA A 125 -5.41 -6.40 -4.01
C ALA A 125 -4.20 -7.04 -4.73
N ILE A 126 -3.62 -8.08 -4.13
CA ILE A 126 -2.46 -8.79 -4.70
C ILE A 126 -2.81 -9.47 -6.02
N HIS A 127 -3.94 -10.16 -6.09
CA HIS A 127 -4.26 -11.01 -7.23
C HIS A 127 -5.05 -10.32 -8.34
N THR A 128 -5.74 -9.22 -8.02
CA THR A 128 -6.58 -8.53 -9.01
C THR A 128 -6.18 -7.07 -9.27
N GLY A 129 -5.33 -6.50 -8.45
CA GLY A 129 -4.97 -5.07 -8.52
C GLY A 129 -5.95 -4.13 -7.83
N LEU A 130 -7.19 -4.57 -7.55
CA LEU A 130 -8.20 -3.70 -6.94
C LEU A 130 -7.76 -3.23 -5.55
N GLY A 131 -7.55 -1.94 -5.41
CA GLY A 131 -7.13 -1.32 -4.15
C GLY A 131 -5.67 -1.57 -3.77
N PHE A 132 -4.83 -2.03 -4.68
CA PHE A 132 -3.41 -2.31 -4.40
C PHE A 132 -2.68 -1.09 -3.82
N ASP A 133 -2.98 0.11 -4.29
CA ASP A 133 -2.32 1.34 -3.86
C ASP A 133 -2.63 1.73 -2.39
N LEU A 134 -3.66 1.15 -1.77
CA LEU A 134 -3.86 1.30 -0.31
C LEU A 134 -2.72 0.68 0.49
N TRP A 135 -2.25 -0.49 0.04
CA TRP A 135 -1.20 -1.23 0.72
C TRP A 135 0.17 -0.63 0.48
N LEU A 136 0.42 -0.06 -0.70
CA LEU A 136 1.65 0.69 -0.95
C LEU A 136 1.82 1.86 0.02
N LYS A 137 0.74 2.55 0.36
CA LYS A 137 0.77 3.65 1.33
C LYS A 137 0.93 3.16 2.77
N GLU A 138 0.43 1.98 3.08
CA GLU A 138 0.56 1.41 4.43
C GLU A 138 1.99 0.92 4.71
N GLU A 139 2.64 0.33 3.72
CA GLU A 139 4.00 -0.21 3.81
C GLU A 139 5.07 0.91 3.74
N ASN A 140 4.79 1.94 2.94
CA ASN A 140 5.66 3.12 2.81
C ASN A 140 4.97 4.31 3.44
N HIS A 141 5.47 4.77 4.58
CA HIS A 141 4.93 5.95 5.27
C HIS A 141 4.94 7.24 4.44
N ASN A 142 5.47 7.23 3.22
CA ASN A 142 5.74 8.46 2.44
C ASN A 142 5.44 8.34 0.97
N GLU A 143 4.76 7.64 0.29
CA GLU A 143 4.38 7.76 -1.14
C GLU A 143 4.12 6.42 -1.85
N PRO A 144 3.16 6.38 -2.78
CA PRO A 144 2.98 5.20 -3.63
C PRO A 144 4.25 4.99 -4.48
N PHE A 145 4.78 3.76 -4.49
CA PHE A 145 5.82 3.41 -5.45
C PHE A 145 5.25 3.58 -6.87
N ILE A 146 5.64 4.64 -7.53
CA ILE A 146 5.39 4.85 -8.95
C ILE A 146 6.70 4.49 -9.65
N PRO A 147 6.71 3.45 -10.50
CA PRO A 147 7.88 3.15 -11.31
C PRO A 147 8.42 4.42 -11.99
N GLU A 148 9.72 4.59 -12.03
CA GLU A 148 10.38 5.79 -12.61
C GLU A 148 9.86 6.08 -14.02
N THR A 149 9.57 5.03 -14.79
CA THR A 149 9.01 5.12 -16.15
C THR A 149 7.62 5.72 -16.21
N LEU A 150 6.84 5.69 -15.10
CA LEU A 150 5.47 6.22 -15.02
C LEU A 150 5.41 7.58 -14.31
N LYS A 151 6.52 8.05 -13.75
CA LYS A 151 6.57 9.37 -13.12
C LYS A 151 6.48 10.46 -14.20
N LYS A 152 5.64 11.44 -13.93
CA LYS A 152 5.50 12.58 -14.83
C LYS A 152 6.81 13.36 -14.91
N ARG A 153 7.34 13.53 -16.10
CA ARG A 153 8.55 14.32 -16.35
C ARG A 153 8.30 15.81 -16.09
N ALA A 154 9.34 16.47 -15.60
CA ALA A 154 9.29 17.92 -15.38
C ALA A 154 8.99 18.67 -16.67
N SER A 155 8.15 19.68 -16.60
CA SER A 155 7.86 20.52 -17.76
C SER A 155 9.11 21.32 -18.18
N ALA A 156 9.25 21.51 -19.49
CA ALA A 156 10.37 22.33 -20.03
C ALA A 156 10.38 23.74 -19.43
N ALA A 157 9.22 24.31 -19.15
CA ALA A 157 9.10 25.63 -18.51
C ALA A 157 9.70 25.62 -17.08
N LYS A 158 9.40 24.59 -16.28
CA LYS A 158 9.93 24.46 -14.92
C LYS A 158 11.44 24.25 -14.93
N ILE A 159 11.97 23.38 -15.82
CA ILE A 159 13.40 23.17 -16.00
C ILE A 159 14.09 24.49 -16.38
N LYS A 160 13.52 25.25 -17.32
CA LYS A 160 14.05 26.57 -17.72
C LYS A 160 14.12 27.52 -16.54
N THR A 161 13.09 27.61 -15.73
CA THR A 161 13.07 28.45 -14.52
C THR A 161 14.17 28.06 -13.54
N ILE A 162 14.35 26.75 -13.29
CA ILE A 162 15.40 26.28 -12.40
C ILE A 162 16.79 26.67 -12.93
N LYS A 163 17.06 26.42 -14.21
CA LYS A 163 18.34 26.81 -14.87
C LYS A 163 18.59 28.30 -14.78
N GLN A 164 17.58 29.13 -14.96
CA GLN A 164 17.71 30.58 -14.81
C GLN A 164 18.10 31.00 -13.40
N ILE A 165 17.44 30.44 -12.38
CA ILE A 165 17.78 30.73 -10.97
C ILE A 165 19.20 30.23 -10.67
N CYS A 166 19.57 29.03 -11.10
CA CYS A 166 20.94 28.54 -10.92
C CYS A 166 21.97 29.48 -11.54
N THR A 167 21.74 29.93 -12.77
CA THR A 167 22.66 30.82 -13.49
C THR A 167 22.76 32.19 -12.79
N SER A 168 21.63 32.79 -12.37
CA SER A 168 21.63 34.11 -11.71
C SER A 168 22.33 34.13 -10.37
N HIS A 169 22.37 32.98 -9.67
CA HIS A 169 23.01 32.88 -8.33
C HIS A 169 24.33 32.08 -8.33
N GLY A 170 24.87 31.76 -9.52
CA GLY A 170 26.16 31.06 -9.64
C GLY A 170 26.11 29.61 -9.10
N VAL A 171 24.93 28.97 -9.11
CA VAL A 171 24.74 27.58 -8.68
C VAL A 171 24.99 26.63 -9.87
N ASP A 172 25.83 25.65 -9.68
CA ASP A 172 26.05 24.58 -10.66
C ASP A 172 24.86 23.60 -10.64
N GLY A 173 23.83 23.91 -11.42
CA GLY A 173 22.65 23.05 -11.55
C GLY A 173 22.93 21.73 -12.26
N ASP A 174 23.90 21.70 -13.18
CA ASP A 174 24.29 20.48 -13.90
C ASP A 174 24.98 19.49 -12.95
N ALA A 175 25.88 19.97 -12.10
CA ALA A 175 26.49 19.13 -11.06
C ALA A 175 25.43 18.57 -10.10
N TRP A 176 24.41 19.35 -9.73
CA TRP A 176 23.35 18.88 -8.84
C TRP A 176 22.53 17.76 -9.49
N VAL A 177 22.19 17.88 -10.76
CA VAL A 177 21.44 16.84 -11.50
C VAL A 177 22.31 15.59 -11.68
N ALA A 178 23.59 15.75 -12.01
CA ALA A 178 24.53 14.65 -12.23
C ALA A 178 24.80 13.84 -10.95
N VAL A 179 24.85 14.48 -9.77
CA VAL A 179 25.04 13.77 -8.47
C VAL A 179 23.88 12.77 -8.23
N ASN A 180 22.68 13.05 -8.73
CA ASN A 180 21.54 12.14 -8.67
C ASN A 180 21.52 11.11 -9.80
N GLY A 181 22.56 11.04 -10.64
CA GLY A 181 22.67 10.09 -11.74
C GLY A 181 21.66 10.32 -12.87
N LYS A 182 21.17 11.56 -13.03
CA LYS A 182 20.14 11.92 -14.01
C LYS A 182 20.59 13.02 -14.96
N THR A 183 19.81 13.21 -16.01
CA THR A 183 19.85 14.37 -16.90
C THR A 183 18.67 15.29 -16.62
N TRP A 184 18.67 16.51 -17.15
CA TRP A 184 17.56 17.44 -17.01
C TRP A 184 16.24 16.90 -17.59
N GLU A 185 16.32 16.11 -18.64
CA GLU A 185 15.19 15.47 -19.32
C GLU A 185 14.59 14.32 -18.51
N GLU A 186 15.39 13.74 -17.62
CA GLU A 186 14.99 12.62 -16.76
C GLU A 186 14.39 13.07 -15.44
N LEU A 187 14.49 14.35 -15.10
CA LEU A 187 13.88 14.87 -13.88
C LEU A 187 12.36 14.68 -13.87
N THR A 188 11.84 14.21 -12.76
CA THR A 188 10.41 14.15 -12.53
C THR A 188 9.86 15.51 -12.09
N GLU A 189 8.55 15.68 -12.21
CA GLU A 189 7.85 16.91 -11.79
C GLU A 189 8.06 17.20 -10.30
N GLU A 190 8.15 16.15 -9.48
CA GLU A 190 8.37 16.24 -8.03
C GLU A 190 9.81 16.67 -7.70
N GLU A 191 10.79 16.06 -8.34
CA GLU A 191 12.21 16.42 -8.15
C GLU A 191 12.49 17.86 -8.57
N ALA A 192 11.93 18.27 -9.70
CA ALA A 192 12.03 19.64 -10.17
C ALA A 192 11.33 20.63 -9.22
N ALA A 193 10.19 20.24 -8.63
CA ALA A 193 9.51 21.05 -7.62
C ALA A 193 10.34 21.17 -6.33
N MET A 194 10.95 20.11 -5.85
CA MET A 194 11.84 20.13 -4.69
C MET A 194 13.04 21.03 -4.93
N MET A 195 13.69 20.89 -6.08
CA MET A 195 14.83 21.74 -6.46
C MET A 195 14.45 23.22 -6.52
N LEU A 196 13.31 23.52 -7.16
CA LEU A 196 12.80 24.91 -7.25
C LEU A 196 12.48 25.50 -5.88
N ASN A 197 11.87 24.69 -4.98
CA ASN A 197 11.58 25.13 -3.61
C ASN A 197 12.87 25.39 -2.81
N ALA A 198 13.85 24.49 -2.92
CA ALA A 198 15.14 24.67 -2.24
C ALA A 198 15.88 25.94 -2.73
N LEU A 199 15.85 26.21 -4.04
CA LEU A 199 16.41 27.42 -4.62
C LEU A 199 15.67 28.67 -4.14
N LYS A 200 14.34 28.64 -4.10
CA LYS A 200 13.53 29.75 -3.59
C LYS A 200 13.75 30.03 -2.11
N GLN A 201 13.85 28.98 -1.29
CA GLN A 201 14.16 29.15 0.14
C GLN A 201 15.54 29.77 0.36
N LYS A 202 16.51 29.44 -0.48
CA LYS A 202 17.89 29.91 -0.33
C LYS A 202 18.12 31.28 -0.95
N TYR A 203 17.40 31.62 -2.02
CA TYR A 203 17.66 32.80 -2.85
C TYR A 203 16.40 33.62 -3.16
N GLY A 204 15.25 33.28 -2.62
CA GLY A 204 13.93 33.81 -3.02
C GLY A 204 13.39 35.00 -2.27
N ASP A 205 14.21 35.69 -1.45
CA ASP A 205 13.83 36.91 -0.68
C ASP A 205 14.59 38.15 -1.16
N GLU A 206 14.77 38.31 -2.49
CA GLU A 206 15.14 39.60 -3.07
C GLU A 206 14.11 40.06 -4.11
#